data_099369bea6490ee1134007df69f82c4d
#
_entry.id   099369bea6490ee1134007df69f82c4d
#
_cell.length_a   1.000
_cell.length_b   1.000
_cell.length_c   1.000
_cell.angle_alpha   90.00
_cell.angle_beta   90.00
_cell.angle_gamma   90.00
#
_symmetry.space_group_name_H-M   'P 1'
#
loop_
_entity.id
_entity.type
_entity.pdbx_description
1 polymer ?
#
loop_
_entity_poly.entity_id
_entity_poly.type
_entity_poly.pdbx_seq_one_letter_code
_entity_poly.pdbx_strand_id
1 'polypeptide(L)'
;MSAPLRVAAVQTVAGGDVAANLAQAGDLVAAAAEAGAKLVLLPEYFGIFGARASDKVRAREADGDGPQQAFLSRTAREHGIVLVGGSVPIACDDPERVRSA
;
A
#
# COMPACT_ATOMS: atom_id res chain seq x y z
N MET A 1 -18.57 7.49 26.98
CA MET A 1 -18.37 6.18 26.35
C MET A 1 -17.98 6.36 24.91
N SER A 2 -16.86 5.82 24.53
CA SER A 2 -16.38 5.93 23.16
C SER A 2 -17.04 4.85 22.28
N ALA A 3 -17.31 5.20 21.03
CA ALA A 3 -17.79 4.24 20.05
C ALA A 3 -16.66 3.27 19.69
N PRO A 4 -16.98 2.00 19.38
CA PRO A 4 -15.96 1.07 18.91
C PRO A 4 -15.37 1.55 17.58
N LEU A 5 -14.05 1.37 17.43
CA LEU A 5 -13.35 1.66 16.19
C LEU A 5 -13.38 0.41 15.31
N ARG A 6 -13.88 0.56 14.09
CA ARG A 6 -13.86 -0.53 13.12
C ARG A 6 -12.54 -0.52 12.35
N VAL A 7 -11.87 -1.65 12.38
CA VAL A 7 -10.57 -1.85 11.74
C VAL A 7 -10.71 -2.94 10.68
N ALA A 8 -10.04 -2.78 9.55
CA ALA A 8 -10.00 -3.79 8.50
C ALA A 8 -8.56 -4.15 8.15
N ALA A 9 -8.29 -5.44 8.02
CA ALA A 9 -7.06 -5.96 7.45
C ALA A 9 -7.40 -6.50 6.07
N VAL A 10 -6.73 -6.00 5.05
CA VAL A 10 -7.02 -6.33 3.65
C VAL A 10 -6.01 -7.37 3.17
N GLN A 11 -6.51 -8.44 2.58
CA GLN A 11 -5.68 -9.42 1.88
C GLN A 11 -5.74 -9.15 0.39
N THR A 12 -4.56 -9.11 -0.24
CA THR A 12 -4.44 -8.91 -1.68
C THR A 12 -3.67 -10.06 -2.31
N VAL A 13 -3.84 -10.24 -3.62
CA VAL A 13 -2.99 -11.10 -4.43
C VAL A 13 -2.12 -10.18 -5.28
N ALA A 14 -1.01 -9.73 -4.70
CA ALA A 14 -0.10 -8.83 -5.38
C ALA A 14 0.80 -9.61 -6.35
N GLY A 15 1.05 -9.02 -7.51
CA GLY A 15 1.93 -9.56 -8.53
C GLY A 15 3.02 -8.58 -8.93
N GLY A 16 3.56 -8.75 -10.13
CA GLY A 16 4.66 -7.94 -10.64
C GLY A 16 4.24 -6.63 -11.32
N ASP A 17 2.97 -6.30 -11.36
CA ASP A 17 2.45 -5.08 -11.99
C ASP A 17 1.93 -4.12 -10.92
N VAL A 18 2.66 -3.04 -10.68
CA VAL A 18 2.31 -2.04 -9.66
C VAL A 18 0.93 -1.45 -9.91
N ALA A 19 0.62 -1.05 -11.14
CA ALA A 19 -0.67 -0.43 -11.45
C ALA A 19 -1.84 -1.37 -11.15
N ALA A 20 -1.73 -2.64 -11.52
CA ALA A 20 -2.76 -3.63 -11.23
C ALA A 20 -2.90 -3.87 -9.72
N ASN A 21 -1.79 -3.91 -8.99
CA ASN A 21 -1.80 -4.08 -7.55
C ASN A 21 -2.47 -2.90 -6.84
N LEU A 22 -2.18 -1.68 -7.28
CA LEU A 22 -2.80 -0.49 -6.71
C LEU A 22 -4.30 -0.44 -7.00
N ALA A 23 -4.72 -0.84 -8.19
CA ALA A 23 -6.15 -0.91 -8.53
C ALA A 23 -6.88 -1.91 -7.63
N GLN A 24 -6.31 -3.09 -7.43
CA GLN A 24 -6.88 -4.09 -6.53
C GLN A 24 -6.95 -3.58 -5.08
N ALA A 25 -5.86 -3.02 -4.59
CA ALA A 25 -5.81 -2.48 -3.24
C ALA A 25 -6.84 -1.35 -3.06
N GLY A 26 -6.98 -0.48 -4.05
CA GLY A 26 -7.95 0.62 -4.02
C GLY A 26 -9.38 0.14 -3.90
N ASP A 27 -9.75 -0.89 -4.66
CA ASP A 27 -11.10 -1.47 -4.61
C ASP A 27 -11.38 -2.09 -3.23
N LEU A 28 -10.41 -2.80 -2.67
CA LEU A 28 -10.56 -3.44 -1.37
C LEU A 28 -10.63 -2.43 -0.23
N VAL A 29 -9.83 -1.37 -0.30
CA VAL A 29 -9.87 -0.28 0.69
C VAL A 29 -11.20 0.45 0.63
N ALA A 30 -11.70 0.72 -0.59
CA ALA A 30 -13.02 1.36 -0.76
C ALA A 30 -14.12 0.51 -0.13
N ALA A 31 -14.10 -0.80 -0.35
CA ALA A 31 -15.07 -1.71 0.26
C ALA A 31 -15.00 -1.70 1.79
N ALA A 32 -13.79 -1.70 2.34
CA ALA A 32 -13.58 -1.63 3.79
C ALA A 32 -14.11 -0.31 4.37
N ALA A 33 -13.82 0.81 3.71
CA ALA A 33 -14.28 2.13 4.14
C ALA A 33 -15.82 2.21 4.09
N GLU A 34 -16.42 1.66 3.04
CA GLU A 34 -17.87 1.61 2.88
C GLU A 34 -18.53 0.77 3.97
N ALA A 35 -17.85 -0.27 4.43
CA ALA A 35 -18.29 -1.08 5.57
C ALA A 35 -18.08 -0.40 6.92
N GLY A 36 -17.54 0.81 6.96
CA GLY A 36 -17.38 1.62 8.16
C GLY A 36 -16.01 1.55 8.82
N ALA A 37 -15.02 0.95 8.18
CA ALA A 37 -13.66 0.89 8.73
C ALA A 37 -13.05 2.30 8.78
N LYS A 38 -12.39 2.63 9.88
CA LYS A 38 -11.68 3.90 10.07
C LYS A 38 -10.17 3.73 10.03
N LEU A 39 -9.70 2.51 10.23
CA LEU A 39 -8.30 2.13 10.11
C LEU A 39 -8.24 0.91 9.20
N VAL A 40 -7.46 1.01 8.13
CA VAL A 40 -7.31 -0.07 7.15
C VAL A 40 -5.84 -0.42 7.00
N LEU A 41 -5.53 -1.69 7.10
CA LEU A 41 -4.16 -2.21 6.95
C LEU A 41 -4.05 -2.95 5.63
N LEU A 42 -3.06 -2.57 4.83
CA LEU A 42 -2.66 -3.31 3.63
C LEU A 42 -1.46 -4.20 3.97
N PRO A 43 -1.28 -5.30 3.23
CA PRO A 43 -0.18 -6.23 3.50
C PRO A 43 1.18 -5.63 3.15
N GLU A 44 2.23 -6.28 3.64
CA GLU A 44 3.60 -5.96 3.29
C GLU A 44 3.77 -6.02 1.76
N TYR A 45 4.47 -5.04 1.19
CA TYR A 45 4.69 -4.94 -0.25
C TYR A 45 3.40 -5.07 -1.07
N PHE A 46 2.38 -4.35 -0.65
CA PHE A 46 1.07 -4.38 -1.32
C PHE A 46 1.13 -3.93 -2.79
N GLY A 47 2.09 -3.10 -3.13
CA GLY A 47 2.22 -2.52 -4.47
C GLY A 47 3.08 -3.34 -5.44
N ILE A 48 3.92 -4.23 -4.92
CA ILE A 48 4.78 -5.07 -5.76
C ILE A 48 5.16 -6.35 -5.02
N PHE A 49 4.84 -7.46 -5.62
CA PHE A 49 5.27 -8.78 -5.15
C PHE A 49 5.62 -9.61 -6.37
N GLY A 50 6.84 -9.40 -6.86
CA GLY A 50 7.30 -10.06 -8.07
C GLY A 50 7.89 -11.43 -7.80
N ALA A 51 8.17 -12.16 -8.89
CA ALA A 51 8.79 -13.48 -8.83
C ALA A 51 10.27 -13.41 -8.44
N ARG A 52 10.90 -12.24 -8.58
CA ARG A 52 12.32 -12.02 -8.33
C ARG A 52 12.52 -10.88 -7.33
N ALA A 53 13.57 -10.96 -6.54
CA ALA A 53 13.95 -9.87 -5.63
C ALA A 53 14.20 -8.56 -6.37
N SER A 54 14.73 -8.63 -7.61
CA SER A 54 14.99 -7.46 -8.44
C SER A 54 13.72 -6.71 -8.85
N ASP A 55 12.55 -7.33 -8.78
CA ASP A 55 11.29 -6.66 -9.10
C ASP A 55 11.00 -5.52 -8.12
N LYS A 56 11.34 -5.69 -6.84
CA LYS A 56 11.20 -4.63 -5.84
C LYS A 56 12.14 -3.46 -6.14
N VAL A 57 13.34 -3.76 -6.59
CA VAL A 57 14.32 -2.73 -6.98
C VAL A 57 13.80 -1.91 -8.17
N ARG A 58 13.22 -2.58 -9.16
CA ARG A 58 12.64 -1.88 -10.33
C ARG A 58 11.45 -1.02 -9.96
N ALA A 59 10.65 -1.44 -8.98
CA ALA A 59 9.46 -0.72 -8.53
C ALA A 59 9.77 0.27 -7.41
N ARG A 60 11.04 0.46 -7.04
CA ARG A 60 11.40 1.35 -5.93
C ARG A 60 10.98 2.79 -6.21
N GLU A 61 10.68 3.49 -5.13
CA GLU A 61 10.29 4.88 -5.18
C GLU A 61 11.26 5.72 -4.37
N ALA A 62 11.38 7.00 -4.71
CA ALA A 62 12.10 7.94 -3.87
C ALA A 62 11.30 8.16 -2.58
N ASP A 63 12.00 8.48 -1.49
CA ASP A 63 11.33 8.78 -0.23
C ASP A 63 10.45 10.03 -0.40
N GLY A 64 9.16 9.87 -0.15
CA GLY A 64 8.18 10.94 -0.29
C GLY A 64 7.62 11.14 -1.70
N ASP A 65 8.05 10.34 -2.69
CA ASP A 65 7.61 10.52 -4.07
C ASP A 65 7.56 9.21 -4.84
N GLY A 66 6.38 8.89 -5.34
CA GLY A 66 6.16 7.71 -6.18
C GLY A 66 4.70 7.28 -6.17
N PRO A 67 4.30 6.43 -7.15
CA PRO A 67 2.90 6.03 -7.31
C PRO A 67 2.32 5.28 -6.13
N GLN A 68 3.10 4.43 -5.45
CA GLN A 68 2.61 3.68 -4.30
C GLN A 68 2.37 4.62 -3.11
N GLN A 69 3.31 5.53 -2.85
CA GLN A 69 3.16 6.54 -1.79
C GLN A 69 2.03 7.50 -2.10
N ALA A 70 1.90 7.95 -3.35
CA ALA A 70 0.82 8.82 -3.79
C ALA A 70 -0.54 8.12 -3.64
N PHE A 71 -0.61 6.83 -3.96
CA PHE A 71 -1.82 6.02 -3.77
C PHE A 71 -2.26 6.02 -2.31
N LEU A 72 -1.34 5.77 -1.38
CA LEU A 72 -1.66 5.73 0.06
C LEU A 72 -2.23 7.07 0.53
N SER A 73 -1.56 8.16 0.18
CA SER A 73 -1.96 9.51 0.59
C SER A 73 -3.33 9.89 0.03
N ARG A 74 -3.53 9.69 -1.27
CA ARG A 74 -4.78 10.02 -1.96
C ARG A 74 -5.94 9.17 -1.42
N THR A 75 -5.73 7.88 -1.29
CA THR A 75 -6.78 6.94 -0.85
C THR A 75 -7.20 7.20 0.58
N ALA A 76 -6.26 7.47 1.47
CA ALA A 76 -6.56 7.83 2.85
C ALA A 76 -7.41 9.11 2.92
N ARG A 77 -7.06 10.09 2.09
CA ARG A 77 -7.79 11.36 2.03
C ARG A 77 -9.19 11.21 1.45
N GLU A 78 -9.33 10.46 0.36
CA GLU A 78 -10.61 10.23 -0.31
C GLU A 78 -11.64 9.57 0.60
N HIS A 79 -11.20 8.64 1.44
CA HIS A 79 -12.10 7.88 2.30
C HIS A 79 -12.13 8.37 3.74
N GLY A 80 -11.32 9.36 4.09
CA GLY A 80 -11.26 9.90 5.46
C GLY A 80 -10.86 8.85 6.48
N ILE A 81 -9.88 7.99 6.14
CA ILE A 81 -9.42 6.87 6.98
C ILE A 81 -7.94 7.00 7.28
N VAL A 82 -7.51 6.25 8.29
CA VAL A 82 -6.09 5.97 8.50
C VAL A 82 -5.74 4.72 7.69
N LEU A 83 -4.81 4.85 6.77
CA LEU A 83 -4.41 3.76 5.88
C LEU A 83 -2.94 3.42 6.13
N VAL A 84 -2.68 2.19 6.55
CA VAL A 84 -1.32 1.70 6.76
C VAL A 84 -0.95 0.84 5.56
N GLY A 85 0.03 1.29 4.80
CA GLY A 85 0.48 0.59 3.59
C GLY A 85 1.61 -0.36 3.90
N GLY A 86 1.37 -1.39 4.68
CA GLY A 86 2.30 -2.45 5.02
C GLY A 86 3.78 -2.10 4.85
N SER A 87 4.26 -2.14 3.59
CA SER A 87 5.57 -1.61 3.23
C SER A 87 5.63 -1.28 1.74
N VAL A 88 6.53 -0.35 1.43
CA VAL A 88 6.81 0.13 0.07
C VAL A 88 8.33 0.06 -0.14
N PRO A 89 8.81 -0.41 -1.32
CA PRO A 89 10.24 -0.41 -1.60
C PRO A 89 10.73 1.02 -1.88
N ILE A 90 11.63 1.50 -1.06
CA ILE A 90 12.18 2.86 -1.16
C ILE A 90 13.64 2.78 -1.57
N ALA A 91 14.04 3.65 -2.49
CA ALA A 91 15.42 3.72 -2.93
C ALA A 91 16.36 4.04 -1.78
N CYS A 92 17.53 3.41 -1.80
CA CYS A 92 18.60 3.66 -0.83
C CYS A 92 19.92 3.91 -1.56
N ASP A 93 21.01 4.04 -0.84
CA ASP A 93 22.32 4.35 -1.43
C ASP A 93 22.81 3.27 -2.39
N ASP A 94 22.40 2.00 -2.17
CA ASP A 94 22.79 0.90 -3.03
C ASP A 94 21.75 0.75 -4.15
N PRO A 95 22.13 0.91 -5.44
CA PRO A 95 21.18 0.82 -6.55
C PRO A 95 20.60 -0.58 -6.78
N GLU A 96 21.19 -1.60 -6.16
CA GLU A 96 20.70 -2.99 -6.28
C GLU A 96 19.81 -3.42 -5.12
N ARG A 97 19.58 -2.52 -4.17
CA ARG A 97 18.79 -2.79 -2.95
C ARG A 97 17.73 -1.73 -2.73
N VAL A 98 16.79 -2.07 -1.86
CA VAL A 98 15.76 -1.14 -1.38
C VAL A 98 15.66 -1.27 0.12
N ARG A 99 15.08 -0.25 0.75
CA ARG A 99 14.63 -0.37 2.15
C ARG A 99 13.11 -0.48 2.15
N SER A 100 12.58 -1.18 3.13
CA SER A 100 11.15 -1.25 3.38
C SER A 100 10.74 -0.06 4.24
N ALA A 101 9.73 0.64 3.80
CA ALA A 101 9.24 1.79 4.56
C ALA A 101 7.71 1.84 4.60
#